data_a48f841b4b0bf1376e12d9ea5d0fba05
#
_entry.id   a48f841b4b0bf1376e12d9ea5d0fba05
#
_cell.length_a   1.000
_cell.length_b   1.000
_cell.length_c   1.000
_cell.angle_alpha   90.00
_cell.angle_beta   90.00
_cell.angle_gamma   90.00
#
_symmetry.space_group_name_H-M   'P 1'
#
loop_
_entity.id
_entity.type
_entity.pdbx_description
1 polymer ?
#
loop_
_entity_poly.entity_id
_entity_poly.type
_entity_poly.pdbx_seq_one_letter_code
_entity_poly.pdbx_strand_id
1 'polypeptide(L)'
;EWYAWRRSKVAAANPNRGHLALVAIEQRVPKFTLITQNVDGLHGRAGSQNVLELHGNIMNTKCSQENTPITGWQDTGSIPPICPNCKAFLRPDVVWFGESLPADKLQAASEAASTCNVFLSVGTSTLVEPAASLPFLALRHGAVVIEVNPEQTPLSKQASFILSGEAGSILPQLVNAVWGCVI
;
A
#
# COMPACT_ATOMS: atom_id res chain seq x y z
N GLU A 1 23.53 5.21 -1.85
CA GLU A 1 23.47 4.96 -3.29
C GLU A 1 22.23 4.13 -3.68
N TRP A 2 21.98 2.94 -3.10
CA TRP A 2 20.87 2.07 -3.44
C TRP A 2 19.49 2.74 -3.32
N TYR A 3 19.21 3.47 -2.22
CA TYR A 3 17.94 4.18 -2.05
C TYR A 3 17.78 5.35 -3.02
N ALA A 4 18.87 6.06 -3.38
CA ALA A 4 18.81 7.11 -4.38
C ALA A 4 18.40 6.55 -5.75
N TRP A 5 18.99 5.41 -6.13
CA TRP A 5 18.60 4.68 -7.34
C TRP A 5 17.13 4.22 -7.30
N ARG A 6 16.67 3.65 -6.15
CA ARG A 6 15.26 3.25 -6.00
C ARG A 6 14.31 4.43 -6.14
N ARG A 7 14.62 5.56 -5.49
CA ARG A 7 13.83 6.80 -5.60
C ARG A 7 13.74 7.29 -7.04
N SER A 8 14.83 7.26 -7.81
CA SER A 8 14.82 7.67 -9.21
C SER A 8 13.88 6.78 -10.05
N LYS A 9 13.87 5.47 -9.81
CA LYS A 9 12.95 4.55 -10.48
C LYS A 9 11.48 4.83 -10.12
N VAL A 10 11.20 5.04 -8.84
CA VAL A 10 9.85 5.38 -8.37
C VAL A 10 9.38 6.73 -8.94
N ALA A 11 10.27 7.74 -8.98
CA ALA A 11 9.95 9.05 -9.56
C ALA A 11 9.59 8.96 -11.06
N ALA A 12 10.28 8.08 -11.81
CA ALA A 12 10.02 7.86 -13.23
C ALA A 12 8.81 6.95 -13.52
N ALA A 13 8.35 6.16 -12.53
CA ALA A 13 7.21 5.27 -12.69
C ALA A 13 5.90 6.06 -12.74
N ASN A 14 4.90 5.53 -13.45
CA ASN A 14 3.55 6.07 -13.49
C ASN A 14 2.54 5.05 -12.95
N PRO A 15 1.42 5.53 -12.36
CA PRO A 15 0.31 4.66 -12.01
C PRO A 15 -0.18 3.88 -13.24
N ASN A 16 -0.47 2.59 -13.05
CA ASN A 16 -1.04 1.74 -14.08
C ASN A 16 -2.57 1.72 -13.99
N ARG A 17 -3.22 1.03 -14.94
CA ARG A 17 -4.69 0.92 -15.01
C ARG A 17 -5.31 0.31 -13.75
N GLY A 18 -4.60 -0.55 -13.01
CA GLY A 18 -5.05 -1.10 -11.73
C GLY A 18 -5.18 -0.01 -10.65
N HIS A 19 -4.20 0.92 -10.57
CA HIS A 19 -4.27 2.07 -9.67
C HIS A 19 -5.47 2.97 -10.01
N LEU A 20 -5.68 3.25 -11.30
CA LEU A 20 -6.80 4.07 -11.75
C LEU A 20 -8.16 3.40 -11.48
N ALA A 21 -8.23 2.08 -11.60
CA ALA A 21 -9.42 1.30 -11.26
C ALA A 21 -9.77 1.40 -9.77
N LEU A 22 -8.77 1.39 -8.87
CA LEU A 22 -9.00 1.58 -7.44
C LEU A 22 -9.52 2.98 -7.12
N VAL A 23 -9.02 4.02 -7.79
CA VAL A 23 -9.59 5.39 -7.69
C VAL A 23 -11.04 5.42 -8.16
N ALA A 24 -11.35 4.73 -9.27
CA ALA A 24 -12.72 4.67 -9.77
C ALA A 24 -13.67 3.93 -8.81
N ILE A 25 -13.20 2.91 -8.10
CA ILE A 25 -13.96 2.23 -7.03
C ILE A 25 -14.16 3.18 -5.85
N GLU A 26 -13.10 3.84 -5.37
CA GLU A 26 -13.14 4.79 -4.26
C GLU A 26 -14.21 5.87 -4.45
N GLN A 27 -14.33 6.38 -5.67
CA GLN A 27 -15.32 7.41 -6.02
C GLN A 27 -16.79 6.92 -6.06
N ARG A 28 -17.02 5.61 -6.06
CA ARG A 28 -18.34 5.00 -6.29
C ARG A 28 -18.91 4.26 -5.09
N VAL A 29 -18.08 3.98 -4.09
CA VAL A 29 -18.53 3.29 -2.88
C VAL A 29 -18.62 4.26 -1.70
N PRO A 30 -19.59 4.05 -0.77
CA PRO A 30 -19.82 5.00 0.35
C PRO A 30 -18.63 5.11 1.31
N LYS A 31 -17.88 4.02 1.48
CA LYS A 31 -16.70 3.96 2.36
C LYS A 31 -15.64 3.13 1.68
N PHE A 32 -14.45 3.68 1.55
CA PHE A 32 -13.30 3.03 0.94
C PHE A 32 -12.05 3.27 1.79
N THR A 33 -11.23 2.25 1.94
CA THR A 33 -9.91 2.36 2.55
C THR A 33 -8.95 1.53 1.73
N LEU A 34 -7.91 2.16 1.20
CA LEU A 34 -6.83 1.49 0.49
C LEU A 34 -5.69 1.22 1.46
N ILE A 35 -5.38 -0.04 1.70
CA ILE A 35 -4.28 -0.49 2.53
C ILE A 35 -3.19 -1.00 1.60
N THR A 36 -1.99 -0.40 1.65
CA THR A 36 -0.90 -0.80 0.77
C THR A 36 0.36 -1.19 1.53
N GLN A 37 1.02 -2.21 1.03
CA GLN A 37 2.36 -2.63 1.44
C GLN A 37 3.44 -2.02 0.54
N ASN A 38 3.05 -1.43 -0.59
CA ASN A 38 3.96 -0.74 -1.50
C ASN A 38 4.45 0.56 -0.88
N VAL A 39 5.71 0.91 -1.20
CA VAL A 39 6.37 2.12 -0.69
C VAL A 39 6.57 3.19 -1.78
N ASP A 40 5.96 3.02 -2.94
CA ASP A 40 6.19 3.84 -4.13
C ASP A 40 5.29 5.09 -4.22
N GLY A 41 4.25 5.19 -3.41
CA GLY A 41 3.30 6.30 -3.43
C GLY A 41 2.43 6.39 -4.69
N LEU A 42 2.41 5.36 -5.55
CA LEU A 42 1.68 5.40 -6.81
C LEU A 42 0.16 5.47 -6.64
N HIS A 43 -0.39 4.94 -5.54
CA HIS A 43 -1.82 5.06 -5.25
C HIS A 43 -2.24 6.53 -5.05
N GLY A 44 -1.50 7.28 -4.24
CA GLY A 44 -1.74 8.72 -4.07
C GLY A 44 -1.54 9.50 -5.37
N ARG A 45 -0.49 9.16 -6.15
CA ARG A 45 -0.26 9.77 -7.47
C ARG A 45 -1.34 9.43 -8.51
N ALA A 46 -2.02 8.30 -8.37
CA ALA A 46 -3.19 7.95 -9.18
C ALA A 46 -4.44 8.77 -8.81
N GLY A 47 -4.48 9.34 -7.61
CA GLY A 47 -5.60 10.13 -7.11
C GLY A 47 -6.39 9.48 -5.96
N SER A 48 -5.96 8.32 -5.42
CA SER A 48 -6.54 7.75 -4.20
C SER A 48 -6.34 8.67 -3.01
N GLN A 49 -7.41 8.89 -2.23
CA GLN A 49 -7.44 9.84 -1.11
C GLN A 49 -7.24 9.16 0.25
N ASN A 50 -7.82 8.00 0.44
CA ASN A 50 -7.79 7.29 1.72
C ASN A 50 -6.82 6.09 1.66
N VAL A 51 -5.52 6.39 1.75
CA VAL A 51 -4.42 5.42 1.61
C VAL A 51 -3.68 5.22 2.92
N LEU A 52 -3.66 3.97 3.42
CA LEU A 52 -2.85 3.54 4.56
C LEU A 52 -1.58 2.85 4.05
N GLU A 53 -0.46 3.57 4.03
CA GLU A 53 0.86 3.06 3.66
C GLU A 53 1.49 2.33 4.86
N LEU A 54 1.27 1.01 4.99
CA LEU A 54 1.74 0.22 6.15
C LEU A 54 3.27 0.16 6.27
N HIS A 55 3.95 0.12 5.13
CA HIS A 55 5.42 0.04 5.09
C HIS A 55 6.08 1.40 4.83
N GLY A 56 5.33 2.50 4.95
CA GLY A 56 5.81 3.85 4.70
C GLY A 56 5.92 4.20 3.22
N ASN A 57 6.73 5.22 2.91
CA ASN A 57 6.88 5.74 1.55
C ASN A 57 8.35 6.09 1.29
N ILE A 58 8.93 5.55 0.22
CA ILE A 58 10.35 5.70 -0.10
C ILE A 58 10.72 7.14 -0.47
N MET A 59 9.75 7.93 -0.94
CA MET A 59 9.96 9.34 -1.28
C MET A 59 10.07 10.22 -0.05
N ASN A 60 9.49 9.80 1.08
CA ASN A 60 9.62 10.50 2.36
C ASN A 60 10.96 10.20 3.03
N THR A 61 11.34 11.06 3.97
CA THR A 61 12.59 10.94 4.72
C THR A 61 12.31 11.03 6.22
N LYS A 62 12.97 10.21 7.02
CA LYS A 62 12.90 10.25 8.48
C LYS A 62 14.27 10.21 9.14
N CYS A 63 14.33 10.69 10.38
CA CYS A 63 15.50 10.55 11.22
C CYS A 63 15.67 9.08 11.65
N SER A 64 16.88 8.55 11.54
CA SER A 64 17.16 7.15 11.93
C SER A 64 17.15 6.92 13.44
N GLN A 65 17.39 7.94 14.24
CA GLN A 65 17.43 7.85 15.70
C GLN A 65 16.06 8.15 16.33
N GLU A 66 15.43 9.26 15.92
CA GLU A 66 14.15 9.71 16.49
C GLU A 66 12.95 9.05 15.82
N ASN A 67 13.17 8.36 14.70
CA ASN A 67 12.15 7.73 13.85
C ASN A 67 11.02 8.70 13.42
N THR A 68 11.31 10.01 13.40
CA THR A 68 10.36 11.08 13.07
C THR A 68 10.53 11.51 11.61
N PRO A 69 9.43 11.77 10.87
CA PRO A 69 9.50 12.35 9.54
C PRO A 69 10.20 13.68 9.54
N ILE A 70 11.05 13.93 8.54
CA ILE A 70 11.76 15.18 8.35
C ILE A 70 11.37 15.76 6.99
N THR A 71 10.80 16.96 7.01
CA THR A 71 10.43 17.72 5.82
C THR A 71 11.34 18.93 5.66
N GLY A 72 11.56 19.39 4.43
CA GLY A 72 12.31 20.61 4.15
C GLY A 72 13.80 20.55 4.50
N TRP A 73 14.37 19.35 4.70
CA TRP A 73 15.82 19.22 4.87
C TRP A 73 16.57 19.53 3.57
N GLN A 74 17.73 20.19 3.71
CA GLN A 74 18.59 20.48 2.57
C GLN A 74 19.65 19.38 2.43
N ASP A 75 19.87 18.92 1.20
CA ASP A 75 20.96 18.02 0.89
C ASP A 75 22.29 18.77 1.06
N THR A 76 23.07 18.38 2.05
CA THR A 76 24.38 18.95 2.35
C THR A 76 25.52 18.22 1.64
N GLY A 77 25.20 17.27 0.75
CA GLY A 77 26.17 16.40 0.07
C GLY A 77 26.70 15.26 0.93
N SER A 78 26.27 15.13 2.18
CA SER A 78 26.63 13.99 3.03
C SER A 78 25.92 12.72 2.60
N ILE A 79 26.62 11.60 2.58
CA ILE A 79 26.05 10.28 2.27
C ILE A 79 26.37 9.30 3.43
N PRO A 80 25.37 8.89 4.26
CA PRO A 80 23.97 9.33 4.26
C PRO A 80 23.79 10.81 4.69
N PRO A 81 22.65 11.43 4.31
CA PRO A 81 22.33 12.78 4.76
C PRO A 81 22.20 12.88 6.29
N ILE A 82 22.44 14.04 6.84
CA ILE A 82 22.45 14.29 8.30
C ILE A 82 21.15 14.97 8.74
N CYS A 83 20.58 14.49 9.84
CA CYS A 83 19.42 15.09 10.47
C CYS A 83 19.75 16.52 10.97
N PRO A 84 18.96 17.54 10.59
CA PRO A 84 19.20 18.90 11.03
C PRO A 84 19.04 19.06 12.56
N ASN A 85 18.20 18.23 13.18
CA ASN A 85 17.85 18.34 14.59
C ASN A 85 18.87 17.66 15.51
N CYS A 86 19.09 16.36 15.34
CA CYS A 86 19.90 15.55 16.28
C CYS A 86 21.25 15.09 15.72
N LYS A 87 21.59 15.43 14.46
CA LYS A 87 22.84 15.07 13.76
C LYS A 87 22.99 13.57 13.46
N ALA A 88 21.99 12.74 13.75
CA ALA A 88 21.95 11.36 13.27
C ALA A 88 21.76 11.29 11.75
N PHE A 89 21.84 10.11 11.18
CA PHE A 89 21.59 9.93 9.75
C PHE A 89 20.10 10.07 9.39
N LEU A 90 19.85 10.57 8.20
CA LEU A 90 18.53 10.51 7.58
C LEU A 90 18.42 9.24 6.72
N ARG A 91 17.22 8.68 6.66
CA ARG A 91 16.89 7.52 5.82
C ARG A 91 15.52 7.66 5.17
N PRO A 92 15.21 6.92 4.10
CA PRO A 92 13.85 6.83 3.60
C PRO A 92 12.88 6.39 4.69
N ASP A 93 11.67 6.94 4.66
CA ASP A 93 10.60 6.55 5.59
C ASP A 93 9.94 5.25 5.12
N VAL A 94 10.69 4.16 5.21
CA VAL A 94 10.22 2.80 4.94
C VAL A 94 10.45 1.93 6.16
N VAL A 95 9.57 0.96 6.37
CA VAL A 95 9.73 -0.06 7.42
C VAL A 95 10.70 -1.12 6.92
N TRP A 96 11.78 -1.38 7.65
CA TRP A 96 12.73 -2.44 7.35
C TRP A 96 12.30 -3.77 7.97
N PHE A 97 12.79 -4.87 7.44
CA PHE A 97 12.60 -6.17 8.08
C PHE A 97 13.15 -6.13 9.52
N GLY A 98 12.32 -6.62 10.47
CA GLY A 98 12.61 -6.54 11.89
C GLY A 98 12.10 -5.27 12.59
N GLU A 99 11.64 -4.26 11.86
CA GLU A 99 10.96 -3.10 12.43
C GLU A 99 9.45 -3.35 12.56
N SER A 100 8.85 -2.79 13.60
CA SER A 100 7.39 -2.80 13.76
C SER A 100 6.73 -1.85 12.75
N LEU A 101 5.56 -2.22 12.26
CA LEU A 101 4.71 -1.32 11.49
C LEU A 101 4.23 -0.15 12.37
N PRO A 102 3.92 1.02 11.79
CA PRO A 102 3.29 2.11 12.53
C PRO A 102 1.99 1.64 13.17
N ALA A 103 1.91 1.73 14.51
CA ALA A 103 0.82 1.14 15.27
C ALA A 103 -0.55 1.75 14.92
N ASP A 104 -0.59 3.05 14.72
CA ASP A 104 -1.77 3.80 14.29
C ASP A 104 -2.29 3.33 12.92
N LYS A 105 -1.41 3.15 11.96
CA LYS A 105 -1.77 2.66 10.61
C LYS A 105 -2.24 1.20 10.64
N LEU A 106 -1.55 0.35 11.40
CA LEU A 106 -1.94 -1.05 11.53
C LEU A 106 -3.29 -1.19 12.24
N GLN A 107 -3.54 -0.38 13.27
CA GLN A 107 -4.83 -0.35 13.96
C GLN A 107 -5.94 0.09 13.01
N ALA A 108 -5.76 1.19 12.27
CA ALA A 108 -6.73 1.67 11.29
C ALA A 108 -6.99 0.64 10.18
N ALA A 109 -5.95 -0.05 9.70
CA ALA A 109 -6.09 -1.12 8.71
C ALA A 109 -6.88 -2.32 9.26
N SER A 110 -6.61 -2.70 10.51
CA SER A 110 -7.34 -3.80 11.20
C SER A 110 -8.81 -3.44 11.42
N GLU A 111 -9.10 -2.20 11.81
CA GLU A 111 -10.46 -1.71 11.96
C GLU A 111 -11.19 -1.70 10.61
N ALA A 112 -10.57 -1.19 9.55
CA ALA A 112 -11.13 -1.22 8.21
C ALA A 112 -11.42 -2.65 7.74
N ALA A 113 -10.49 -3.59 7.96
CA ALA A 113 -10.64 -4.99 7.59
C ALA A 113 -11.76 -5.69 8.39
N SER A 114 -11.92 -5.37 9.68
CA SER A 114 -12.95 -5.99 10.52
C SER A 114 -14.37 -5.43 10.30
N THR A 115 -14.49 -4.27 9.67
CA THR A 115 -15.79 -3.58 9.48
C THR A 115 -16.24 -3.49 8.03
N CYS A 116 -15.44 -3.95 7.07
CA CYS A 116 -15.81 -3.90 5.65
C CYS A 116 -16.83 -4.97 5.28
N ASN A 117 -17.64 -4.69 4.24
CA ASN A 117 -18.51 -5.70 3.63
C ASN A 117 -17.78 -6.48 2.54
N VAL A 118 -16.84 -5.84 1.84
CA VAL A 118 -16.03 -6.42 0.78
C VAL A 118 -14.58 -6.07 1.01
N PHE A 119 -13.70 -7.06 0.91
CA PHE A 119 -12.25 -6.91 1.00
C PHE A 119 -11.61 -7.40 -0.30
N LEU A 120 -10.91 -6.51 -1.01
CA LEU A 120 -10.11 -6.87 -2.18
C LEU A 120 -8.65 -7.11 -1.77
N SER A 121 -8.15 -8.33 -1.94
CA SER A 121 -6.73 -8.67 -1.75
C SER A 121 -6.06 -8.72 -3.13
N VAL A 122 -5.20 -7.73 -3.42
CA VAL A 122 -4.70 -7.49 -4.78
C VAL A 122 -3.18 -7.58 -4.84
N GLY A 123 -2.66 -8.53 -5.62
CA GLY A 123 -1.22 -8.65 -5.92
C GLY A 123 -0.33 -8.88 -4.70
N THR A 124 -0.88 -9.43 -3.62
CA THR A 124 -0.11 -9.76 -2.41
C THR A 124 0.07 -11.26 -2.24
N SER A 125 1.24 -11.68 -1.76
CA SER A 125 1.52 -13.09 -1.47
C SER A 125 0.80 -13.61 -0.22
N THR A 126 0.26 -12.72 0.62
CA THR A 126 -0.30 -13.04 1.96
C THR A 126 0.65 -13.82 2.87
N LEU A 127 1.96 -13.53 2.79
CA LEU A 127 3.01 -14.18 3.59
C LEU A 127 3.69 -13.24 4.58
N VAL A 128 3.67 -11.93 4.33
CA VAL A 128 4.41 -10.95 5.15
C VAL A 128 3.50 -10.41 6.25
N GLU A 129 3.77 -10.84 7.49
CA GLU A 129 3.03 -10.40 8.67
C GLU A 129 3.51 -9.01 9.17
N PRO A 130 2.62 -8.22 9.81
CA PRO A 130 1.22 -8.54 10.17
C PRO A 130 0.19 -8.23 9.05
N ALA A 131 0.60 -7.64 7.93
CA ALA A 131 -0.30 -7.27 6.84
C ALA A 131 -1.02 -8.48 6.20
N ALA A 132 -0.35 -9.63 6.14
CA ALA A 132 -0.89 -10.88 5.62
C ALA A 132 -2.15 -11.36 6.36
N SER A 133 -2.31 -11.00 7.62
CA SER A 133 -3.48 -11.37 8.44
C SER A 133 -4.74 -10.58 8.13
N LEU A 134 -4.67 -9.43 7.46
CA LEU A 134 -5.83 -8.55 7.24
C LEU A 134 -6.96 -9.19 6.41
N PRO A 135 -6.73 -9.88 5.29
CA PRO A 135 -7.82 -10.53 4.55
C PRO A 135 -8.47 -11.66 5.37
N PHE A 136 -7.71 -12.37 6.20
CA PHE A 136 -8.26 -13.39 7.10
C PHE A 136 -9.07 -12.76 8.25
N LEU A 137 -8.69 -11.58 8.72
CA LEU A 137 -9.47 -10.79 9.68
C LEU A 137 -10.81 -10.40 9.06
N ALA A 138 -10.84 -9.92 7.83
CA ALA A 138 -12.06 -9.58 7.10
C ALA A 138 -12.99 -10.81 6.95
N LEU A 139 -12.44 -11.97 6.54
CA LEU A 139 -13.19 -13.22 6.47
C LEU A 139 -13.85 -13.60 7.82
N ARG A 140 -13.10 -13.54 8.92
CA ARG A 140 -13.62 -13.84 10.26
C ARG A 140 -14.77 -12.93 10.69
N HIS A 141 -14.83 -11.71 10.16
CA HIS A 141 -15.90 -10.74 10.41
C HIS A 141 -17.03 -10.76 9.36
N GLY A 142 -17.03 -11.75 8.47
CA GLY A 142 -18.11 -12.00 7.52
C GLY A 142 -18.04 -11.18 6.24
N ALA A 143 -16.92 -10.52 5.96
CA ALA A 143 -16.73 -9.83 4.69
C ALA A 143 -16.63 -10.83 3.51
N VAL A 144 -17.12 -10.41 2.35
CA VAL A 144 -16.80 -11.07 1.08
C VAL A 144 -15.37 -10.73 0.71
N VAL A 145 -14.48 -11.72 0.68
CA VAL A 145 -13.07 -11.51 0.32
C VAL A 145 -12.83 -11.96 -1.11
N ILE A 146 -12.34 -11.06 -1.94
CA ILE A 146 -12.02 -11.29 -3.35
C ILE A 146 -10.51 -11.19 -3.53
N GLU A 147 -9.88 -12.28 -3.97
CA GLU A 147 -8.46 -12.29 -4.31
C GLU A 147 -8.26 -11.98 -5.79
N VAL A 148 -7.39 -11.02 -6.09
CA VAL A 148 -6.93 -10.68 -7.45
C VAL A 148 -5.43 -10.94 -7.50
N ASN A 149 -5.02 -12.04 -8.11
CA ASN A 149 -3.61 -12.42 -8.17
C ASN A 149 -3.37 -13.34 -9.39
N PRO A 150 -2.24 -13.22 -10.10
CA PRO A 150 -1.88 -14.17 -11.15
C PRO A 150 -1.58 -15.57 -10.60
N GLU A 151 -1.12 -15.67 -9.35
CA GLU A 151 -0.73 -16.92 -8.70
C GLU A 151 -1.61 -17.22 -7.48
N GLN A 152 -1.71 -18.50 -7.12
CA GLN A 152 -2.38 -18.93 -5.90
C GLN A 152 -1.56 -18.52 -4.65
N THR A 153 -2.26 -18.12 -3.61
CA THR A 153 -1.68 -17.75 -2.31
C THR A 153 -2.31 -18.57 -1.18
N PRO A 154 -1.82 -18.46 0.06
CA PRO A 154 -2.51 -19.07 1.22
C PRO A 154 -3.96 -18.62 1.37
N LEU A 155 -4.31 -17.41 0.90
CA LEU A 155 -5.67 -16.88 0.94
C LEU A 155 -6.60 -17.58 -0.05
N SER A 156 -6.11 -18.05 -1.19
CA SER A 156 -6.93 -18.62 -2.27
C SER A 156 -7.85 -19.76 -1.80
N LYS A 157 -7.44 -20.52 -0.77
CA LYS A 157 -8.25 -21.62 -0.22
C LYS A 157 -9.47 -21.15 0.60
N GLN A 158 -9.50 -19.88 0.98
CA GLN A 158 -10.52 -19.31 1.88
C GLN A 158 -11.25 -18.11 1.27
N ALA A 159 -10.68 -17.48 0.24
CA ALA A 159 -11.30 -16.35 -0.45
C ALA A 159 -12.69 -16.72 -0.98
N SER A 160 -13.63 -15.79 -0.89
CA SER A 160 -14.98 -15.97 -1.44
C SER A 160 -14.96 -16.05 -2.96
N PHE A 161 -14.07 -15.31 -3.59
CA PHE A 161 -13.86 -15.32 -5.04
C PHE A 161 -12.37 -15.15 -5.37
N ILE A 162 -11.95 -15.79 -6.47
CA ILE A 162 -10.59 -15.69 -7.02
C ILE A 162 -10.70 -15.16 -8.45
N LEU A 163 -10.04 -14.04 -8.72
CA LEU A 163 -9.90 -13.46 -10.05
C LEU A 163 -8.44 -13.58 -10.47
N SER A 164 -8.13 -14.62 -11.24
CA SER A 164 -6.75 -14.92 -11.65
C SER A 164 -6.29 -13.96 -12.74
N GLY A 165 -5.23 -13.22 -12.48
CA GLY A 165 -4.61 -12.30 -13.41
C GLY A 165 -3.97 -11.09 -12.75
N GLU A 166 -3.31 -10.27 -13.58
CA GLU A 166 -2.66 -9.05 -13.13
C GLU A 166 -3.68 -7.96 -12.74
N ALA A 167 -3.41 -7.24 -11.67
CA ALA A 167 -4.26 -6.16 -11.16
C ALA A 167 -4.60 -5.11 -12.24
N GLY A 168 -3.62 -4.77 -13.10
CA GLY A 168 -3.78 -3.81 -14.20
C GLY A 168 -4.77 -4.26 -15.30
N SER A 169 -5.06 -5.55 -15.36
CA SER A 169 -6.02 -6.14 -16.31
C SER A 169 -7.37 -6.44 -15.63
N ILE A 170 -7.34 -7.05 -14.46
CA ILE A 170 -8.54 -7.54 -13.76
C ILE A 170 -9.36 -6.41 -13.16
N LEU A 171 -8.74 -5.45 -12.47
CA LEU A 171 -9.48 -4.38 -11.81
C LEU A 171 -10.25 -3.47 -12.77
N PRO A 172 -9.70 -3.05 -13.93
CA PRO A 172 -10.49 -2.32 -14.93
C PRO A 172 -11.70 -3.11 -15.45
N GLN A 173 -11.54 -4.43 -15.66
CA GLN A 173 -12.65 -5.29 -16.08
C GLN A 173 -13.73 -5.39 -15.00
N LEU A 174 -13.33 -5.51 -13.73
CA LEU A 174 -14.25 -5.51 -12.60
C LEU A 174 -15.04 -4.20 -12.54
N VAL A 175 -14.38 -3.05 -12.66
CA VAL A 175 -15.04 -1.73 -12.67
C VAL A 175 -16.01 -1.63 -13.84
N ASN A 176 -15.62 -2.07 -15.02
CA ASN A 176 -16.51 -2.05 -16.19
C ASN A 176 -17.72 -2.97 -16.00
N ALA A 177 -17.52 -4.16 -15.45
CA ALA A 177 -18.61 -5.12 -15.21
C ALA A 177 -19.65 -4.63 -14.19
N VAL A 178 -19.18 -3.92 -13.14
CA VAL A 178 -20.05 -3.43 -12.05
C VAL A 178 -20.73 -2.10 -12.39
N TRP A 179 -20.02 -1.18 -13.05
CA TRP A 179 -20.51 0.21 -13.25
C TRP A 179 -20.57 0.65 -14.70
N GLY A 180 -20.22 -0.19 -15.67
CA GLY A 180 -20.22 0.16 -17.09
C GLY A 180 -19.14 1.20 -17.48
N CYS A 181 -18.10 1.36 -16.67
CA CYS A 181 -17.04 2.36 -16.88
C CYS A 181 -15.79 1.73 -17.52
N VAL A 182 -15.31 2.35 -18.59
CA VAL A 182 -14.02 2.01 -19.22
C VAL A 182 -12.92 2.84 -18.57
N ILE A 183 -11.85 2.18 -18.09
CA ILE A 183 -10.66 2.79 -17.44
C ILE A 183 -9.43 2.58 -18.33
#